data_1e142c1b7980b811c7a7f972890d577f
#
_entry.id   1e142c1b7980b811c7a7f972890d577f
#
_cell.length_a   1.000
_cell.length_b   1.000
_cell.length_c   1.000
_cell.angle_alpha   90.00
_cell.angle_beta   90.00
_cell.angle_gamma   90.00
#
_symmetry.space_group_name_H-M   'P 1'
#
loop_
_entity.id
_entity.type
_entity.pdbx_description
1 polymer ?
#
loop_
_entity_poly.entity_id
_entity_poly.type
_entity_poly.pdbx_seq_one_letter_code
_entity_poly.pdbx_strand_id
1 'polypeptide(L)'
;MISFQNIIVSILKYLPKKLLKSIAGKSVIIDGNELDINLQIISKLAQPNIDKYKSDVQEYRRGAKLLSNLDLPICKGVSIEDRTFRLNNNELKARIYSSKTCTDMAPVILFFHQGGMVIMDHLTDNYFCSLLSKECNAKVISLD
;
A
#
# COMPACT_ATOMS: atom_id res chain seq x y z
N MET A 1 4.22 15.09 -8.77
CA MET A 1 4.30 16.00 -7.59
C MET A 1 4.49 15.10 -6.38
N ILE A 2 5.62 15.23 -5.64
CA ILE A 2 5.87 14.42 -4.45
C ILE A 2 4.88 14.89 -3.37
N SER A 3 4.05 13.99 -2.85
CA SER A 3 3.11 14.32 -1.77
C SER A 3 3.87 14.76 -0.52
N PHE A 4 3.34 15.74 0.20
CA PHE A 4 3.88 16.19 1.50
C PHE A 4 4.07 15.03 2.49
N GLN A 5 3.19 14.04 2.46
CA GLN A 5 3.27 12.84 3.28
C GLN A 5 4.46 11.94 2.91
N ASN A 6 4.79 11.80 1.60
CA ASN A 6 5.99 11.08 1.16
C ASN A 6 7.26 11.74 1.67
N ILE A 7 7.27 13.07 1.75
CA ILE A 7 8.37 13.85 2.31
C ILE A 7 8.52 13.52 3.80
N ILE A 8 7.43 13.52 4.56
CA ILE A 8 7.45 13.21 6.01
C ILE A 8 8.01 11.80 6.23
N VAL A 9 7.46 10.77 5.59
CA VAL A 9 7.91 9.38 5.74
C VAL A 9 9.37 9.23 5.34
N SER A 10 9.81 9.90 4.27
CA SER A 10 11.20 9.88 3.82
C SER A 10 12.16 10.56 4.80
N ILE A 11 11.71 11.59 5.49
CA ILE A 11 12.52 12.33 6.48
C ILE A 11 12.66 11.54 7.78
N LEU A 12 11.62 10.81 8.22
CA LEU A 12 11.64 10.07 9.48
C LEU A 12 12.87 9.16 9.62
N LYS A 13 13.28 8.49 8.56
CA LYS A 13 14.44 7.58 8.55
C LYS A 13 15.79 8.26 8.79
N TYR A 14 15.87 9.58 8.59
CA TYR A 14 17.10 10.36 8.78
C TYR A 14 17.12 11.14 10.11
N LEU A 15 16.01 11.14 10.86
CA LEU A 15 15.93 11.87 12.11
C LEU A 15 16.66 11.13 13.25
N PRO A 16 17.34 11.87 14.13
CA PRO A 16 17.96 11.29 15.33
C PRO A 16 16.91 10.60 16.22
N LYS A 17 17.25 9.45 16.81
CA LYS A 17 16.35 8.69 17.70
C LYS A 17 15.76 9.53 18.84
N LYS A 18 16.51 10.50 19.36
CA LYS A 18 16.00 11.40 20.41
C LYS A 18 14.83 12.26 19.93
N LEU A 19 14.91 12.77 18.71
CA LEU A 19 13.84 13.57 18.10
C LEU A 19 12.62 12.70 17.77
N LEU A 20 12.84 11.50 17.21
CA LEU A 20 11.76 10.54 16.97
C LEU A 20 11.02 10.21 18.27
N LYS A 21 11.73 9.96 19.38
CA LYS A 21 11.11 9.71 20.70
C LYS A 21 10.30 10.91 21.20
N SER A 22 10.78 12.13 20.98
CA SER A 22 10.03 13.34 21.35
C SER A 22 8.71 13.47 20.55
N ILE A 23 8.73 13.15 19.26
CA ILE A 23 7.55 13.19 18.38
C ILE A 23 6.59 12.03 18.70
N ALA A 24 7.13 10.81 18.86
CA ALA A 24 6.35 9.62 19.17
C ALA A 24 5.70 9.69 20.55
N GLY A 25 6.37 10.31 21.51
CA GLY A 25 5.94 10.37 22.91
C GLY A 25 6.16 9.05 23.64
N LYS A 26 5.25 8.68 24.56
CA LYS A 26 5.36 7.44 25.33
C LYS A 26 5.27 6.22 24.42
N SER A 27 6.17 5.24 24.61
CA SER A 27 6.16 3.99 23.85
C SER A 27 4.84 3.25 24.00
N VAL A 28 4.34 2.72 22.89
CA VAL A 28 3.18 1.82 22.87
C VAL A 28 3.67 0.39 22.95
N ILE A 29 3.22 -0.32 23.99
CA ILE A 29 3.57 -1.72 24.24
C ILE A 29 2.26 -2.53 24.23
N ILE A 30 2.20 -3.57 23.40
CA ILE A 30 1.06 -4.48 23.32
C ILE A 30 1.60 -5.90 23.43
N ASP A 31 1.10 -6.66 24.38
CA ASP A 31 1.49 -8.06 24.66
C ASP A 31 3.02 -8.22 24.81
N GLY A 32 3.67 -7.26 25.46
CA GLY A 32 5.11 -7.25 25.69
C GLY A 32 5.95 -6.79 24.50
N ASN A 33 5.35 -6.49 23.35
CA ASN A 33 6.04 -6.02 22.15
C ASN A 33 5.93 -4.51 22.03
N GLU A 34 7.08 -3.84 21.86
CA GLU A 34 7.14 -2.39 21.64
C GLU A 34 6.89 -2.07 20.17
N LEU A 35 5.95 -1.16 19.89
CA LEU A 35 5.67 -0.69 18.53
C LEU A 35 6.88 0.11 18.00
N ASP A 36 7.29 -0.20 16.76
CA ASP A 36 8.34 0.58 16.07
C ASP A 36 8.02 2.07 16.09
N ILE A 37 9.02 2.88 16.40
CA ILE A 37 8.86 4.32 16.65
C ILE A 37 8.32 5.07 15.42
N ASN A 38 8.73 4.65 14.21
CA ASN A 38 8.25 5.27 12.97
C ASN A 38 6.79 4.92 12.72
N LEU A 39 6.41 3.65 12.99
CA LEU A 39 5.02 3.21 12.88
C LEU A 39 4.14 3.92 13.91
N GLN A 40 4.65 4.15 15.13
CA GLN A 40 3.92 4.91 16.15
C GLN A 40 3.67 6.37 15.72
N ILE A 41 4.65 7.02 15.10
CA ILE A 41 4.50 8.38 14.55
C ILE A 41 3.49 8.38 13.39
N ILE A 42 3.62 7.45 12.45
CA ILE A 42 2.71 7.34 11.30
C ILE A 42 1.26 7.10 11.78
N SER A 43 1.06 6.21 12.75
CA SER A 43 -0.25 5.94 13.33
C SER A 43 -0.88 7.20 13.96
N LYS A 44 -0.10 7.98 14.71
CA LYS A 44 -0.57 9.25 15.29
C LYS A 44 -0.97 10.27 14.23
N LEU A 45 -0.22 10.35 13.14
CA LEU A 45 -0.53 11.27 12.04
C LEU A 45 -1.76 10.82 11.23
N ALA A 46 -2.04 9.51 11.18
CA ALA A 46 -3.19 8.97 10.48
C ALA A 46 -4.50 9.03 11.30
N GLN A 47 -4.41 8.97 12.63
CA GLN A 47 -5.58 8.87 13.53
C GLN A 47 -6.63 9.97 13.34
N PRO A 48 -6.28 11.28 13.24
CA PRO A 48 -7.28 12.33 13.05
C PRO A 48 -8.10 12.16 11.76
N ASN A 49 -7.48 11.60 10.72
CA ASN A 49 -8.16 11.34 9.46
C ASN A 49 -9.13 10.16 9.57
N ILE A 50 -8.75 9.10 10.28
CA ILE A 50 -9.61 7.94 10.52
C ILE A 50 -10.86 8.35 11.28
N ASP A 51 -10.73 9.13 12.33
CA ASP A 51 -11.85 9.57 13.14
C ASP A 51 -12.81 10.50 12.38
N LYS A 52 -12.28 11.34 11.52
CA LYS A 52 -13.06 12.20 10.64
C LYS A 52 -13.91 11.42 9.64
N TYR A 53 -13.38 10.30 9.11
CA TYR A 53 -14.04 9.53 8.03
C TYR A 53 -14.97 8.41 8.52
N LYS A 54 -15.11 8.20 9.84
CA LYS A 54 -16.01 7.16 10.40
C LYS A 54 -17.48 7.32 10.04
N SER A 55 -17.93 8.53 9.72
CA SER A 55 -19.34 8.85 9.46
C SER A 55 -19.75 8.82 7.99
N ASP A 56 -18.79 8.89 7.05
CA ASP A 56 -19.07 8.92 5.61
C ASP A 56 -18.11 8.00 4.83
N VAL A 57 -18.66 6.91 4.31
CA VAL A 57 -17.91 5.92 3.50
C VAL A 57 -17.28 6.56 2.26
N GLN A 58 -17.96 7.50 1.63
CA GLN A 58 -17.43 8.15 0.41
C GLN A 58 -16.27 9.09 0.74
N GLU A 59 -16.35 9.80 1.86
CA GLU A 59 -15.24 10.62 2.34
C GLU A 59 -14.06 9.74 2.77
N TYR A 60 -14.35 8.60 3.40
CA TYR A 60 -13.32 7.60 3.75
C TYR A 60 -12.60 7.05 2.51
N ARG A 61 -13.34 6.69 1.46
CA ARG A 61 -12.78 6.25 0.18
C ARG A 61 -11.90 7.33 -0.48
N ARG A 62 -12.35 8.58 -0.49
CA ARG A 62 -11.56 9.72 -1.00
C ARG A 62 -10.27 9.91 -0.21
N GLY A 63 -10.33 9.84 1.12
CA GLY A 63 -9.16 9.93 1.99
C GLY A 63 -8.18 8.79 1.78
N ALA A 64 -8.68 7.56 1.68
CA ALA A 64 -7.87 6.37 1.41
C ALA A 64 -7.16 6.44 0.04
N LYS A 65 -7.84 6.96 -0.98
CA LYS A 65 -7.23 7.15 -2.32
C LYS A 65 -6.08 8.15 -2.30
N LEU A 66 -6.08 9.12 -1.39
CA LEU A 66 -4.92 10.00 -1.20
C LEU A 66 -3.73 9.26 -0.62
N LEU A 67 -3.96 8.26 0.24
CA LEU A 67 -2.89 7.41 0.80
C LEU A 67 -2.31 6.46 -0.25
N SER A 68 -3.11 5.96 -1.19
CA SER A 68 -2.61 5.09 -2.26
C SER A 68 -1.61 5.80 -3.18
N ASN A 69 -1.65 7.14 -3.25
CA ASN A 69 -0.66 7.93 -3.97
C ASN A 69 0.74 7.97 -3.30
N LEU A 70 0.87 7.36 -2.12
CA LEU A 70 2.16 7.20 -1.43
C LEU A 70 2.98 6.02 -1.94
N ASP A 71 2.43 5.24 -2.87
CA ASP A 71 3.10 4.05 -3.38
C ASP A 71 4.42 4.40 -4.08
N LEU A 72 5.38 3.51 -3.94
CA LEU A 72 6.67 3.62 -4.60
C LEU A 72 6.52 3.28 -6.10
N PRO A 73 7.45 3.74 -6.94
CA PRO A 73 7.41 3.40 -8.36
C PRO A 73 7.58 1.89 -8.56
N ILE A 74 6.93 1.38 -9.60
CA ILE A 74 7.02 -0.02 -10.01
C ILE A 74 8.47 -0.44 -10.18
N CYS A 75 8.81 -1.64 -9.74
CA CYS A 75 10.15 -2.19 -9.80
C CYS A 75 10.67 -2.24 -11.25
N LYS A 76 11.91 -1.81 -11.46
CA LYS A 76 12.56 -1.90 -12.77
C LYS A 76 12.59 -3.35 -13.26
N GLY A 77 12.21 -3.56 -14.51
CA GLY A 77 12.17 -4.88 -15.13
C GLY A 77 10.87 -5.64 -14.91
N VAL A 78 9.82 -4.99 -14.42
CA VAL A 78 8.46 -5.52 -14.35
C VAL A 78 7.58 -4.76 -15.35
N SER A 79 6.85 -5.49 -16.17
CA SER A 79 5.79 -4.96 -17.02
C SER A 79 4.45 -5.05 -16.30
N ILE A 80 3.55 -4.14 -16.66
CA ILE A 80 2.16 -4.14 -16.15
C ILE A 80 1.19 -4.20 -17.32
N GLU A 81 0.07 -4.87 -17.08
CA GLU A 81 -1.05 -4.96 -18.01
C GLU A 81 -2.36 -4.84 -17.22
N ASP A 82 -3.20 -3.87 -17.57
CA ASP A 82 -4.53 -3.73 -16.98
C ASP A 82 -5.53 -4.54 -17.81
N ARG A 83 -6.35 -5.35 -17.13
CA ARG A 83 -7.40 -6.16 -17.74
C ARG A 83 -8.73 -5.99 -17.02
N THR A 84 -9.81 -6.12 -17.78
CA THR A 84 -11.16 -6.24 -17.24
C THR A 84 -11.71 -7.61 -17.64
N PHE A 85 -12.04 -8.41 -16.65
CA PHE A 85 -12.70 -9.70 -16.83
C PHE A 85 -14.20 -9.49 -16.69
N ARG A 86 -14.96 -10.05 -17.64
CA ARG A 86 -16.42 -10.06 -17.59
C ARG A 86 -16.90 -11.42 -17.18
N LEU A 87 -17.59 -11.49 -16.05
CA LEU A 87 -18.21 -12.71 -15.55
C LEU A 87 -19.70 -12.44 -15.31
N ASN A 88 -20.54 -13.02 -16.14
CA ASN A 88 -21.97 -12.73 -16.16
C ASN A 88 -22.22 -11.23 -16.40
N ASN A 89 -22.93 -10.56 -15.48
CA ASN A 89 -23.22 -9.13 -15.53
C ASN A 89 -22.22 -8.26 -14.73
N ASN A 90 -21.14 -8.85 -14.21
CA ASN A 90 -20.16 -8.17 -13.41
C ASN A 90 -18.84 -7.97 -14.18
N GLU A 91 -18.19 -6.86 -13.92
CA GLU A 91 -16.83 -6.59 -14.39
C GLU A 91 -15.87 -6.65 -13.21
N LEU A 92 -14.79 -7.41 -13.37
CA LEU A 92 -13.69 -7.47 -12.41
C LEU A 92 -12.46 -6.86 -13.08
N LYS A 93 -11.97 -5.76 -12.52
CA LYS A 93 -10.73 -5.14 -12.97
C LYS A 93 -9.54 -5.82 -12.31
N ALA A 94 -8.46 -5.92 -13.02
CA ALA A 94 -7.23 -6.50 -12.52
C ALA A 94 -6.02 -5.81 -13.14
N ARG A 95 -4.94 -5.76 -12.37
CA ARG A 95 -3.62 -5.38 -12.85
C ARG A 95 -2.67 -6.56 -12.74
N ILE A 96 -2.02 -6.90 -13.85
CA ILE A 96 -1.08 -8.02 -13.95
C ILE A 96 0.33 -7.45 -13.97
N TYR A 97 1.17 -7.95 -13.07
CA TYR A 97 2.60 -7.62 -13.00
C TYR A 97 3.39 -8.85 -13.45
N SER A 98 4.31 -8.64 -14.40
CA SER A 98 5.14 -9.71 -14.93
C SER A 98 6.60 -9.26 -14.98
N SER A 99 7.47 -9.95 -14.26
CA SER A 99 8.91 -9.77 -14.39
C SER A 99 9.36 -10.14 -15.81
N LYS A 100 10.37 -9.48 -16.34
CA LYS A 100 10.97 -9.80 -17.65
C LYS A 100 11.51 -11.25 -17.73
N THR A 101 11.77 -11.84 -16.59
CA THR A 101 12.26 -13.24 -16.48
C THR A 101 11.10 -14.25 -16.35
N CYS A 102 9.85 -13.80 -16.19
CA CYS A 102 8.68 -14.68 -16.14
C CYS A 102 8.48 -15.38 -17.49
N THR A 103 8.34 -16.69 -17.45
CA THR A 103 7.93 -17.52 -18.58
C THR A 103 6.42 -17.67 -18.61
N ASP A 104 5.89 -18.29 -19.68
CA ASP A 104 4.45 -18.59 -19.75
C ASP A 104 4.00 -19.60 -18.68
N MET A 105 4.93 -20.43 -18.19
CA MET A 105 4.72 -21.42 -17.12
C MET A 105 5.07 -20.87 -15.72
N ALA A 106 5.32 -19.56 -15.58
CA ALA A 106 5.60 -18.97 -14.27
C ALA A 106 4.41 -19.12 -13.31
N PRO A 107 4.70 -19.33 -12.01
CA PRO A 107 3.62 -19.37 -11.01
C PRO A 107 2.79 -18.08 -11.01
N VAL A 108 1.53 -18.19 -10.59
CA VAL A 108 0.62 -17.05 -10.50
C VAL A 108 0.27 -16.81 -9.03
N ILE A 109 0.40 -15.56 -8.61
CA ILE A 109 -0.03 -15.07 -7.29
C ILE A 109 -1.27 -14.21 -7.50
N LEU A 110 -2.41 -14.60 -6.92
CA LEU A 110 -3.58 -13.73 -6.83
C LEU A 110 -3.42 -12.85 -5.60
N PHE A 111 -3.47 -11.56 -5.82
CA PHE A 111 -3.33 -10.55 -4.77
C PHE A 111 -4.65 -9.82 -4.56
N PHE A 112 -5.14 -9.85 -3.34
CA PHE A 112 -6.32 -9.11 -2.90
C PHE A 112 -5.83 -7.93 -2.07
N HIS A 113 -6.11 -6.73 -2.56
CA HIS A 113 -5.64 -5.51 -1.93
C HIS A 113 -6.22 -5.31 -0.53
N GLN A 114 -5.51 -4.58 0.28
CA GLN A 114 -5.95 -4.17 1.61
C GLN A 114 -7.16 -3.22 1.55
N GLY A 115 -7.83 -3.00 2.69
CA GLY A 115 -8.89 -2.01 2.78
C GLY A 115 -10.27 -2.58 3.14
N GLY A 116 -10.33 -3.88 3.48
CA GLY A 116 -11.52 -4.54 4.01
C GLY A 116 -12.72 -4.51 3.06
N MET A 117 -12.51 -4.55 1.75
CA MET A 117 -13.53 -4.45 0.70
C MET A 117 -14.30 -3.11 0.70
N VAL A 118 -13.82 -2.12 1.44
CA VAL A 118 -14.48 -0.81 1.55
C VAL A 118 -13.69 0.29 0.87
N ILE A 119 -12.36 0.24 1.01
CA ILE A 119 -11.43 1.25 0.51
C ILE A 119 -10.31 0.58 -0.29
N MET A 120 -9.55 1.42 -1.00
CA MET A 120 -8.47 1.01 -1.89
C MET A 120 -9.00 0.35 -3.17
N ASP A 121 -8.11 -0.12 -4.02
CA ASP A 121 -8.39 -0.76 -5.29
C ASP A 121 -7.19 -1.59 -5.77
N HIS A 122 -7.33 -2.28 -6.89
CA HIS A 122 -6.27 -3.10 -7.51
C HIS A 122 -5.01 -2.31 -7.92
N LEU A 123 -5.02 -0.98 -7.83
CA LEU A 123 -3.90 -0.10 -8.16
C LEU A 123 -3.11 0.34 -6.91
N THR A 124 -3.57 -0.01 -5.72
CA THR A 124 -3.05 0.56 -4.47
C THR A 124 -1.64 0.09 -4.15
N ASP A 125 -1.34 -1.19 -4.34
CA ASP A 125 -0.09 -1.82 -3.91
C ASP A 125 0.87 -2.10 -5.09
N ASN A 126 1.00 -1.14 -6.03
CA ASN A 126 1.78 -1.30 -7.26
C ASN A 126 3.23 -1.71 -7.00
N TYR A 127 3.91 -1.02 -6.07
CA TYR A 127 5.29 -1.36 -5.74
C TYR A 127 5.40 -2.78 -5.17
N PHE A 128 4.55 -3.11 -4.19
CA PHE A 128 4.59 -4.42 -3.52
C PHE A 128 4.29 -5.56 -4.50
N CYS A 129 3.26 -5.43 -5.33
CA CYS A 129 2.93 -6.42 -6.36
C CYS A 129 4.06 -6.58 -7.39
N SER A 130 4.69 -5.47 -7.79
CA SER A 130 5.83 -5.53 -8.70
C SER A 130 7.07 -6.17 -8.06
N LEU A 131 7.31 -5.91 -6.77
CA LEU A 131 8.38 -6.54 -6.00
C LEU A 131 8.16 -8.06 -5.89
N LEU A 132 6.94 -8.49 -5.53
CA LEU A 132 6.59 -9.91 -5.49
C LEU A 132 6.81 -10.58 -6.84
N SER A 133 6.36 -9.97 -7.93
CA SER A 133 6.56 -10.51 -9.28
C SER A 133 8.03 -10.69 -9.60
N LYS A 134 8.86 -9.73 -9.23
CA LYS A 134 10.30 -9.76 -9.50
C LYS A 134 11.03 -10.79 -8.64
N GLU A 135 10.83 -10.76 -7.32
CA GLU A 135 11.58 -11.59 -6.37
C GLU A 135 11.13 -13.06 -6.40
N CYS A 136 9.85 -13.32 -6.66
CA CYS A 136 9.32 -14.67 -6.77
C CYS A 136 9.36 -15.23 -8.21
N ASN A 137 9.77 -14.44 -9.19
CA ASN A 137 9.68 -14.78 -10.62
C ASN A 137 8.29 -15.32 -11.01
N ALA A 138 7.25 -14.65 -10.52
CA ALA A 138 5.84 -15.03 -10.66
C ALA A 138 5.04 -13.93 -11.37
N LYS A 139 3.94 -14.32 -12.02
CA LYS A 139 2.92 -13.35 -12.44
C LYS A 139 2.07 -13.00 -11.22
N VAL A 140 1.93 -11.71 -10.90
CA VAL A 140 1.06 -11.25 -9.81
C VAL A 140 -0.16 -10.58 -10.42
N ILE A 141 -1.35 -10.99 -9.99
CA ILE A 141 -2.63 -10.45 -10.46
C ILE A 141 -3.32 -9.79 -9.28
N SER A 142 -3.31 -8.46 -9.24
CA SER A 142 -4.05 -7.67 -8.25
C SER A 142 -5.48 -7.48 -8.75
N LEU A 143 -6.45 -7.85 -7.92
CA LEU A 143 -7.89 -7.81 -8.24
C LEU A 143 -8.57 -6.63 -7.53
N ASP A 144 -9.60 -6.06 -8.19
CA ASP A 144 -10.45 -4.98 -7.65
C ASP A 144 -11.58 -5.54 -6.80
#